data_19f397c003b0ab56ea3467fba8a49837
#
_entry.id   19f397c003b0ab56ea3467fba8a49837
#
_cell.length_a   1.000
_cell.length_b   1.000
_cell.length_c   1.000
_cell.angle_alpha   90.00
_cell.angle_beta   90.00
_cell.angle_gamma   90.00
#
_symmetry.space_group_name_H-M   'P 1'
#
loop_
_entity.id
_entity.type
_entity.pdbx_description
1 polymer ?
#
loop_
_entity_poly.entity_id
_entity_poly.type
_entity_poly.pdbx_seq_one_letter_code
_entity_poly.pdbx_strand_id
1 'polypeptide(L)'
;ASEDSLATLGGLPYTLPEGVYRLSATTSFIALLGWGLGSYSFDRYKAAERGPAQLILPDGADAAELVNTVAATYLTRDLINTPAQDMAPSHLQAEVEALGAAFNADVSTVMGDELLDLECGAIHAVGRAADDPPRLMDLTWGNADDPKVTIVGKGVTFDSGGLNLKPAGGMRLMKKDIHLVNRHVFSP
;
A
#
# COMPACT_ATOMS: atom_id res chain seq x y z
N ALA A 1 24.12 17.25 16.14
CA ALA A 1 22.84 16.58 16.30
C ALA A 1 22.74 15.56 15.19
N SER A 2 22.56 14.25 15.49
CA SER A 2 22.26 13.25 14.47
C SER A 2 20.88 13.60 13.90
N GLU A 3 20.78 13.70 12.58
CA GLU A 3 19.46 13.85 11.94
C GLU A 3 18.61 12.65 12.31
N ASP A 4 17.40 12.88 12.80
CA ASP A 4 16.42 11.83 13.04
C ASP A 4 16.12 11.10 11.72
N SER A 5 15.97 9.80 11.80
CA SER A 5 15.65 8.93 10.68
C SER A 5 14.51 7.95 11.06
N LEU A 6 13.95 7.26 10.08
CA LEU A 6 12.99 6.19 10.33
C LEU A 6 13.53 5.11 11.29
N ALA A 7 14.84 4.87 11.26
CA ALA A 7 15.49 3.89 12.15
C ALA A 7 15.55 4.34 13.61
N THR A 8 15.44 5.63 13.90
CA THR A 8 15.60 6.20 15.27
C THR A 8 14.62 5.52 16.25
N LEU A 9 13.36 5.37 15.90
CA LEU A 9 12.36 4.70 16.73
C LEU A 9 11.80 3.41 16.10
N GLY A 10 12.10 3.14 14.83
CA GLY A 10 11.47 2.08 14.05
C GLY A 10 11.70 0.65 14.55
N GLY A 11 12.79 0.40 15.27
CA GLY A 11 13.07 -0.91 15.87
C GLY A 11 12.42 -1.15 17.24
N LEU A 12 11.89 -0.10 17.88
CA LEU A 12 11.44 -0.17 19.26
C LEU A 12 10.12 -0.91 19.49
N PRO A 13 9.09 -0.83 18.62
CA PRO A 13 7.78 -1.41 18.89
C PRO A 13 7.80 -2.89 19.26
N TYR A 14 8.65 -3.68 18.63
CA TYR A 14 8.81 -5.11 18.93
C TYR A 14 10.04 -5.45 19.77
N THR A 15 10.91 -4.48 20.07
CA THR A 15 12.05 -4.66 20.98
C THR A 15 11.65 -4.39 22.43
N LEU A 16 10.81 -3.39 22.66
CA LEU A 16 10.27 -3.07 23.97
C LEU A 16 9.21 -4.08 24.41
N PRO A 17 9.04 -4.35 25.70
CA PRO A 17 7.90 -5.09 26.22
C PRO A 17 6.57 -4.43 25.77
N GLU A 18 5.49 -5.23 25.72
CA GLU A 18 4.14 -4.67 25.51
C GLU A 18 3.82 -3.64 26.59
N GLY A 19 3.29 -2.52 26.18
CA GLY A 19 2.97 -1.42 27.07
C GLY A 19 2.80 -0.11 26.33
N VAL A 20 2.47 0.92 27.10
CA VAL A 20 2.24 2.29 26.58
C VAL A 20 3.42 3.16 27.02
N TYR A 21 4.04 3.79 26.04
CA TYR A 21 5.26 4.58 26.21
C TYR A 21 5.04 6.05 25.88
N ARG A 22 5.81 6.91 26.52
CA ARG A 22 5.93 8.34 26.20
C ARG A 22 7.40 8.66 25.95
N LEU A 23 7.65 9.56 25.00
CA LEU A 23 8.97 10.13 24.80
C LEU A 23 9.24 11.21 25.84
N SER A 24 10.45 11.25 26.38
CA SER A 24 10.89 12.28 27.33
C SER A 24 11.45 13.54 26.63
N ALA A 25 11.66 13.47 25.33
CA ALA A 25 12.22 14.55 24.54
C ALA A 25 11.40 14.77 23.26
N THR A 26 11.48 15.99 22.72
CA THR A 26 10.92 16.32 21.41
C THR A 26 11.59 15.48 20.34
N THR A 27 10.80 14.99 19.39
CA THR A 27 11.27 14.16 18.29
C THR A 27 10.66 14.63 16.98
N SER A 28 11.28 14.27 15.87
CA SER A 28 10.84 14.65 14.53
C SER A 28 9.67 13.77 14.06
N PHE A 29 8.90 14.29 13.10
CA PHE A 29 7.87 13.51 12.39
C PHE A 29 8.43 12.21 11.79
N ILE A 30 9.63 12.24 11.22
CA ILE A 30 10.27 11.06 10.62
C ILE A 30 10.55 9.97 11.66
N ALA A 31 10.98 10.33 12.87
CA ALA A 31 11.19 9.35 13.93
C ALA A 31 9.87 8.75 14.41
N LEU A 32 8.81 9.57 14.59
CA LEU A 32 7.46 9.09 14.92
C LEU A 32 6.91 8.17 13.83
N LEU A 33 7.08 8.55 12.57
CA LEU A 33 6.74 7.70 11.43
C LEU A 33 7.50 6.37 11.49
N GLY A 34 8.78 6.41 11.86
CA GLY A 34 9.58 5.20 12.11
C GLY A 34 8.93 4.25 13.11
N TRP A 35 8.45 4.76 14.24
CA TRP A 35 7.70 3.94 15.22
C TRP A 35 6.46 3.32 14.59
N GLY A 36 5.62 4.13 13.93
CA GLY A 36 4.42 3.64 13.25
C GLY A 36 4.75 2.54 12.24
N LEU A 37 5.72 2.77 11.36
CA LEU A 37 6.12 1.78 10.36
C LEU A 37 6.76 0.51 10.96
N GLY A 38 7.41 0.63 12.11
CA GLY A 38 8.00 -0.49 12.85
C GLY A 38 6.97 -1.31 13.63
N SER A 39 5.78 -0.76 13.86
CA SER A 39 4.68 -1.47 14.53
C SER A 39 3.90 -2.41 13.62
N TYR A 40 4.23 -2.45 12.31
CA TYR A 40 3.55 -3.28 11.34
C TYR A 40 3.75 -4.77 11.61
N SER A 41 2.65 -5.52 11.56
CA SER A 41 2.62 -6.98 11.51
C SER A 41 1.62 -7.43 10.46
N PHE A 42 1.99 -8.41 9.65
CA PHE A 42 1.09 -9.06 8.71
C PHE A 42 0.53 -10.32 9.35
N ASP A 43 -0.70 -10.26 9.82
CA ASP A 43 -1.33 -11.31 10.64
C ASP A 43 -2.50 -12.03 9.96
N ARG A 44 -2.76 -11.72 8.69
CA ARG A 44 -3.88 -12.28 7.92
C ARG A 44 -3.95 -13.81 7.93
N TYR A 45 -2.81 -14.50 7.94
CA TYR A 45 -2.74 -15.96 7.89
C TYR A 45 -2.17 -16.60 9.17
N LYS A 46 -1.49 -15.82 9.98
CA LYS A 46 -0.94 -16.25 11.25
C LYS A 46 -0.95 -15.08 12.21
N ALA A 47 -1.70 -15.23 13.32
CA ALA A 47 -1.72 -14.21 14.36
C ALA A 47 -0.30 -13.91 14.86
N ALA A 48 -0.04 -12.64 15.14
CA ALA A 48 1.19 -12.22 15.78
C ALA A 48 1.30 -12.84 17.17
N GLU A 49 2.49 -13.23 17.59
CA GLU A 49 2.72 -13.81 18.91
C GLU A 49 2.53 -12.79 20.04
N ARG A 50 2.73 -11.51 19.71
CA ARG A 50 2.48 -10.37 20.60
C ARG A 50 2.15 -9.11 19.81
N GLY A 51 1.51 -8.13 20.46
CA GLY A 51 1.33 -6.79 19.92
C GLY A 51 2.60 -5.93 20.00
N PRO A 52 2.70 -4.86 19.20
CA PRO A 52 3.75 -3.87 19.35
C PRO A 52 3.54 -3.01 20.59
N ALA A 53 4.62 -2.48 21.16
CA ALA A 53 4.55 -1.42 22.14
C ALA A 53 3.84 -0.20 21.53
N GLN A 54 3.00 0.47 22.33
CA GLN A 54 2.22 1.63 21.90
C GLN A 54 2.92 2.93 22.28
N LEU A 55 2.88 3.93 21.41
CA LEU A 55 3.44 5.24 21.65
C LEU A 55 2.33 6.28 21.79
N ILE A 56 2.33 7.01 22.89
CA ILE A 56 1.53 8.22 23.00
C ILE A 56 2.26 9.33 22.24
N LEU A 57 1.58 9.90 21.25
CA LEU A 57 2.16 10.98 20.45
C LEU A 57 2.41 12.20 21.33
N PRO A 58 3.55 12.89 21.14
CA PRO A 58 3.84 14.12 21.85
C PRO A 58 2.87 15.24 21.42
N ASP A 59 2.66 16.20 22.32
CA ASP A 59 1.86 17.39 22.04
C ASP A 59 2.46 18.16 20.83
N GLY A 60 1.56 18.60 19.93
CA GLY A 60 1.95 19.32 18.72
C GLY A 60 2.40 18.43 17.55
N ALA A 61 2.40 17.10 17.68
CA ALA A 61 2.60 16.21 16.54
C ALA A 61 1.38 16.27 15.61
N ASP A 62 1.61 16.28 14.30
CA ASP A 62 0.55 16.09 13.32
C ASP A 62 0.11 14.64 13.31
N ALA A 63 -0.85 14.33 14.18
CA ALA A 63 -1.37 12.98 14.35
C ALA A 63 -2.13 12.51 13.10
N ALA A 64 -2.82 13.41 12.40
CA ALA A 64 -3.60 13.05 11.22
C ALA A 64 -2.69 12.64 10.06
N GLU A 65 -1.69 13.45 9.74
CA GLU A 65 -0.72 13.13 8.69
C GLU A 65 0.04 11.84 9.03
N LEU A 66 0.46 11.68 10.29
CA LEU A 66 1.17 10.49 10.73
C LEU A 66 0.35 9.22 10.57
N VAL A 67 -0.89 9.21 11.07
CA VAL A 67 -1.79 8.05 11.02
C VAL A 67 -2.12 7.71 9.57
N ASN A 68 -2.43 8.71 8.74
CA ASN A 68 -2.73 8.49 7.33
C ASN A 68 -1.53 7.90 6.58
N THR A 69 -0.33 8.42 6.82
CA THR A 69 0.90 7.91 6.18
C THR A 69 1.21 6.48 6.60
N VAL A 70 1.03 6.16 7.88
CA VAL A 70 1.20 4.80 8.41
C VAL A 70 0.15 3.86 7.81
N ALA A 71 -1.12 4.25 7.80
CA ALA A 71 -2.22 3.43 7.26
C ALA A 71 -2.03 3.13 5.76
N ALA A 72 -1.67 4.13 4.95
CA ALA A 72 -1.38 3.96 3.54
C ALA A 72 -0.19 3.00 3.30
N THR A 73 0.83 3.09 4.15
CA THR A 73 1.98 2.17 4.08
C THR A 73 1.59 0.75 4.49
N TYR A 74 0.74 0.59 5.50
CA TYR A 74 0.25 -0.71 5.93
C TYR A 74 -0.58 -1.37 4.83
N LEU A 75 -1.52 -0.64 4.23
CA LEU A 75 -2.30 -1.12 3.09
C LEU A 75 -1.37 -1.63 1.97
N THR A 76 -0.37 -0.84 1.59
CA THR A 76 0.59 -1.25 0.55
C THR A 76 1.35 -2.52 0.95
N ARG A 77 1.78 -2.65 2.20
CA ARG A 77 2.46 -3.85 2.70
C ARG A 77 1.55 -5.06 2.73
N ASP A 78 0.28 -4.89 3.11
CA ASP A 78 -0.72 -5.95 3.13
C ASP A 78 -0.97 -6.49 1.72
N LEU A 79 -1.14 -5.60 0.73
CA LEU A 79 -1.28 -5.99 -0.67
C LEU A 79 -0.05 -6.78 -1.17
N ILE A 80 1.17 -6.31 -0.87
CA ILE A 80 2.42 -6.98 -1.25
C ILE A 80 2.58 -8.33 -0.54
N ASN A 81 2.21 -8.42 0.73
CA ASN A 81 2.38 -9.61 1.54
C ASN A 81 1.31 -10.67 1.29
N THR A 82 0.15 -10.27 0.78
CA THR A 82 -0.92 -11.20 0.42
C THR A 82 -0.46 -12.08 -0.75
N PRO A 83 -0.55 -13.42 -0.64
CA PRO A 83 -0.20 -14.34 -1.72
C PRO A 83 -1.04 -14.12 -2.97
N ALA A 84 -0.50 -14.47 -4.13
CA ALA A 84 -1.16 -14.30 -5.44
C ALA A 84 -2.54 -14.97 -5.52
N GLN A 85 -2.75 -16.06 -4.78
CA GLN A 85 -4.04 -16.74 -4.71
C GLN A 85 -5.14 -15.83 -4.15
N ASP A 86 -4.79 -14.95 -3.20
CA ASP A 86 -5.72 -14.05 -2.51
C ASP A 86 -5.50 -12.58 -2.91
N MET A 87 -4.69 -12.35 -3.94
CA MET A 87 -4.40 -11.04 -4.52
C MET A 87 -4.31 -11.11 -6.04
N ALA A 88 -5.42 -11.48 -6.66
CA ALA A 88 -5.64 -11.41 -8.10
C ALA A 88 -6.09 -10.00 -8.53
N PRO A 89 -6.21 -9.69 -9.83
CA PRO A 89 -6.68 -8.39 -10.29
C PRO A 89 -8.03 -7.95 -9.71
N SER A 90 -8.99 -8.86 -9.53
CA SER A 90 -10.29 -8.55 -8.90
C SER A 90 -10.17 -8.17 -7.43
N HIS A 91 -9.26 -8.78 -6.69
CA HIS A 91 -9.01 -8.42 -5.29
C HIS A 91 -8.40 -7.03 -5.18
N LEU A 92 -7.44 -6.69 -6.06
CA LEU A 92 -6.87 -5.35 -6.10
C LEU A 92 -7.93 -4.29 -6.46
N GLN A 93 -8.86 -4.62 -7.38
CA GLN A 93 -10.00 -3.77 -7.69
C GLN A 93 -10.86 -3.51 -6.45
N ALA A 94 -11.21 -4.55 -5.70
CA ALA A 94 -12.01 -4.39 -4.49
C ALA A 94 -11.35 -3.45 -3.46
N GLU A 95 -10.02 -3.50 -3.33
CA GLU A 95 -9.28 -2.57 -2.45
C GLU A 95 -9.34 -1.12 -2.97
N VAL A 96 -9.23 -0.91 -4.29
CA VAL A 96 -9.37 0.44 -4.88
C VAL A 96 -10.79 0.97 -4.72
N GLU A 97 -11.81 0.14 -4.92
CA GLU A 97 -13.21 0.51 -4.71
C GLU A 97 -13.51 0.83 -3.24
N ALA A 98 -12.97 0.05 -2.30
CA ALA A 98 -13.08 0.33 -0.88
C ALA A 98 -12.42 1.66 -0.50
N LEU A 99 -11.25 1.95 -1.06
CA LEU A 99 -10.56 3.22 -0.90
C LEU A 99 -11.41 4.37 -1.48
N GLY A 100 -11.94 4.22 -2.69
CA GLY A 100 -12.83 5.19 -3.31
C GLY A 100 -14.04 5.50 -2.44
N ALA A 101 -14.68 4.47 -1.91
CA ALA A 101 -15.84 4.65 -1.02
C ALA A 101 -15.47 5.36 0.29
N ALA A 102 -14.30 5.07 0.86
CA ALA A 102 -13.84 5.70 2.11
C ALA A 102 -13.57 7.21 1.96
N PHE A 103 -13.18 7.66 0.76
CA PHE A 103 -12.81 9.05 0.49
C PHE A 103 -13.78 9.78 -0.44
N ASN A 104 -14.95 9.19 -0.75
CA ASN A 104 -15.93 9.74 -1.71
C ASN A 104 -15.29 10.04 -3.08
N ALA A 105 -14.44 9.15 -3.56
CA ALA A 105 -13.83 9.22 -4.88
C ALA A 105 -14.64 8.41 -5.88
N ASP A 106 -14.64 8.84 -7.13
CA ASP A 106 -15.24 8.10 -8.23
C ASP A 106 -14.23 7.06 -8.74
N VAL A 107 -14.67 5.81 -8.84
CA VAL A 107 -13.84 4.71 -9.36
C VAL A 107 -14.50 4.14 -10.61
N SER A 108 -13.75 4.08 -11.69
CA SER A 108 -14.13 3.39 -12.92
C SER A 108 -13.15 2.27 -13.26
N THR A 109 -13.65 1.20 -13.86
CA THR A 109 -12.84 0.04 -14.22
C THR A 109 -13.16 -0.39 -15.64
N VAL A 110 -12.11 -0.64 -16.43
CA VAL A 110 -12.17 -1.25 -17.75
C VAL A 110 -11.40 -2.57 -17.70
N MET A 111 -11.97 -3.68 -18.18
CA MET A 111 -11.36 -4.99 -18.01
C MET A 111 -11.42 -5.87 -19.27
N GLY A 112 -10.53 -6.84 -19.33
CA GLY A 112 -10.50 -7.84 -20.39
C GLY A 112 -10.30 -7.23 -21.77
N ASP A 113 -11.12 -7.65 -22.73
CA ASP A 113 -11.00 -7.22 -24.13
C ASP A 113 -11.38 -5.75 -24.34
N GLU A 114 -12.18 -5.12 -23.46
CA GLU A 114 -12.49 -3.70 -23.50
C GLU A 114 -11.23 -2.82 -23.40
N LEU A 115 -10.15 -3.33 -22.83
CA LEU A 115 -8.85 -2.65 -22.80
C LEU A 115 -8.28 -2.40 -24.19
N LEU A 116 -8.64 -3.19 -25.20
CA LEU A 116 -8.17 -3.04 -26.56
C LEU A 116 -8.85 -1.83 -27.23
N ASP A 117 -10.11 -1.54 -26.89
CA ASP A 117 -10.84 -0.37 -27.38
C ASP A 117 -10.24 0.95 -26.88
N LEU A 118 -9.54 0.88 -25.74
CA LEU A 118 -8.79 2.00 -25.14
C LEU A 118 -7.30 2.02 -25.53
N GLU A 119 -6.89 1.24 -26.52
CA GLU A 119 -5.48 1.11 -26.92
C GLU A 119 -4.53 0.65 -25.77
N CYS A 120 -5.09 0.04 -24.72
CA CYS A 120 -4.35 -0.49 -23.57
C CYS A 120 -3.86 -1.92 -23.78
N GLY A 121 -3.40 -2.23 -24.99
CA GLY A 121 -2.98 -3.57 -25.40
C GLY A 121 -1.85 -4.17 -24.57
N ALA A 122 -0.99 -3.36 -23.94
CA ALA A 122 0.06 -3.85 -23.05
C ALA A 122 -0.51 -4.44 -21.77
N ILE A 123 -1.53 -3.82 -21.16
CA ILE A 123 -2.22 -4.33 -19.97
C ILE A 123 -2.95 -5.62 -20.32
N HIS A 124 -3.68 -5.62 -21.43
CA HIS A 124 -4.37 -6.80 -21.94
C HIS A 124 -3.39 -7.96 -22.17
N ALA A 125 -2.27 -7.73 -22.86
CA ALA A 125 -1.30 -8.77 -23.19
C ALA A 125 -0.69 -9.44 -21.95
N VAL A 126 -0.48 -8.72 -20.87
CA VAL A 126 0.09 -9.27 -19.63
C VAL A 126 -0.89 -10.16 -18.90
N GLY A 127 -2.20 -9.83 -18.92
CA GLY A 127 -3.19 -10.52 -18.10
C GLY A 127 -4.14 -11.46 -18.85
N ARG A 128 -4.18 -11.42 -20.20
CA ARG A 128 -5.20 -12.12 -21.01
C ARG A 128 -5.25 -13.64 -20.86
N ALA A 129 -4.20 -14.26 -20.33
CA ALA A 129 -4.11 -15.70 -20.16
C ALA A 129 -4.48 -16.16 -18.73
N ALA A 130 -4.82 -15.24 -17.83
CA ALA A 130 -5.28 -15.54 -16.50
C ALA A 130 -6.81 -15.69 -16.48
N ASP A 131 -7.33 -16.51 -15.56
CA ASP A 131 -8.78 -16.69 -15.36
C ASP A 131 -9.44 -15.39 -14.85
N ASP A 132 -8.71 -14.59 -14.06
CA ASP A 132 -9.14 -13.27 -13.61
C ASP A 132 -8.61 -12.21 -14.57
N PRO A 133 -9.47 -11.52 -15.34
CA PRO A 133 -9.05 -10.68 -16.44
C PRO A 133 -8.27 -9.44 -15.97
N PRO A 134 -7.32 -8.96 -16.81
CA PRO A 134 -6.59 -7.72 -16.56
C PRO A 134 -7.53 -6.53 -16.56
N ARG A 135 -7.15 -5.47 -15.82
CA ARG A 135 -7.99 -4.28 -15.70
C ARG A 135 -7.19 -3.00 -15.53
N LEU A 136 -7.76 -1.92 -16.03
CA LEU A 136 -7.35 -0.55 -15.76
C LEU A 136 -8.38 0.07 -14.83
N MET A 137 -7.91 0.62 -13.71
CA MET A 137 -8.75 1.33 -12.75
C MET A 137 -8.36 2.79 -12.74
N ASP A 138 -9.35 3.67 -12.82
CA ASP A 138 -9.19 5.11 -12.67
C ASP A 138 -9.95 5.56 -11.42
N LEU A 139 -9.24 6.18 -10.50
CA LEU A 139 -9.80 6.76 -9.28
C LEU A 139 -9.65 8.28 -9.37
N THR A 140 -10.76 8.98 -9.39
CA THR A 140 -10.83 10.44 -9.44
C THR A 140 -11.33 10.99 -8.12
N TRP A 141 -10.59 11.93 -7.54
CA TRP A 141 -10.92 12.57 -6.26
C TRP A 141 -10.63 14.06 -6.30
N GLY A 142 -11.42 14.85 -5.59
CA GLY A 142 -11.29 16.31 -5.50
C GLY A 142 -12.27 17.04 -6.40
N ASN A 143 -12.03 18.34 -6.61
CA ASN A 143 -12.92 19.18 -7.43
C ASN A 143 -12.42 19.25 -8.88
N ALA A 144 -13.34 19.26 -9.83
CA ALA A 144 -13.01 19.29 -11.26
C ALA A 144 -12.27 20.59 -11.69
N ASP A 145 -12.44 21.67 -10.93
CA ASP A 145 -11.83 22.97 -11.20
C ASP A 145 -10.41 23.12 -10.61
N ASP A 146 -9.98 22.17 -9.78
CA ASP A 146 -8.65 22.18 -9.18
C ASP A 146 -7.56 21.72 -10.18
N PRO A 147 -6.31 22.15 -9.98
CA PRO A 147 -5.21 21.66 -10.80
C PRO A 147 -5.10 20.13 -10.76
N LYS A 148 -5.17 19.48 -11.92
CA LYS A 148 -5.15 18.02 -12.02
C LYS A 148 -3.74 17.46 -11.84
N VAL A 149 -3.59 16.52 -10.91
CA VAL A 149 -2.39 15.68 -10.74
C VAL A 149 -2.77 14.23 -11.08
N THR A 150 -2.05 13.63 -12.01
CA THR A 150 -2.26 12.21 -12.38
C THR A 150 -1.11 11.37 -11.82
N ILE A 151 -1.46 10.32 -11.09
CA ILE A 151 -0.52 9.36 -10.53
C ILE A 151 -0.79 8.02 -11.18
N VAL A 152 0.25 7.39 -11.75
CA VAL A 152 0.15 6.09 -12.40
C VAL A 152 0.79 5.03 -11.52
N GLY A 153 0.01 4.04 -11.12
CA GLY A 153 0.45 2.90 -10.33
C GLY A 153 0.57 1.64 -11.18
N LYS A 154 1.61 0.82 -10.89
CA LYS A 154 1.76 -0.52 -11.46
C LYS A 154 1.14 -1.53 -10.50
N GLY A 155 0.16 -2.32 -10.97
CA GLY A 155 -0.57 -3.31 -10.18
C GLY A 155 -0.43 -4.73 -10.71
N VAL A 156 0.79 -5.17 -11.04
CA VAL A 156 1.00 -6.56 -11.48
C VAL A 156 0.94 -7.48 -10.26
N THR A 157 -0.14 -8.26 -10.17
CA THR A 157 -0.37 -9.22 -9.08
C THR A 157 0.46 -10.49 -9.29
N PHE A 158 0.18 -11.22 -10.36
CA PHE A 158 0.94 -12.38 -10.81
C PHE A 158 0.70 -12.57 -12.30
N ASP A 159 1.74 -12.53 -13.12
CA ASP A 159 1.66 -12.76 -14.55
C ASP A 159 1.79 -14.27 -14.86
N SER A 160 0.75 -15.03 -14.57
CA SER A 160 0.64 -16.43 -14.96
C SER A 160 0.06 -16.54 -16.36
N GLY A 161 0.53 -17.51 -17.16
CA GLY A 161 -0.03 -17.81 -18.50
C GLY A 161 0.95 -17.67 -19.64
N GLY A 162 2.20 -17.40 -19.37
CA GLY A 162 3.32 -17.50 -20.32
C GLY A 162 4.36 -18.54 -19.90
N LEU A 163 5.45 -18.61 -20.66
CA LEU A 163 6.61 -19.41 -20.28
C LEU A 163 7.27 -18.83 -19.03
N ASN A 164 7.52 -19.69 -18.05
CA ASN A 164 8.27 -19.31 -16.87
C ASN A 164 9.78 -19.31 -17.18
N LEU A 165 10.28 -18.18 -17.66
CA LEU A 165 11.70 -18.00 -18.00
C LEU A 165 12.50 -17.36 -16.86
N LYS A 166 11.84 -16.89 -15.78
CA LYS A 166 12.52 -16.28 -14.64
C LYS A 166 13.14 -17.35 -13.73
N PRO A 167 14.35 -17.09 -13.17
CA PRO A 167 14.87 -17.90 -12.08
C PRO A 167 13.91 -17.91 -10.88
N ALA A 168 13.85 -19.02 -10.14
CA ALA A 168 12.94 -19.21 -9.01
C ALA A 168 13.02 -18.07 -7.96
N GLY A 169 14.22 -17.54 -7.68
CA GLY A 169 14.42 -16.41 -6.78
C GLY A 169 13.77 -15.11 -7.28
N GLY A 170 13.84 -14.85 -8.60
CA GLY A 170 13.18 -13.69 -9.21
C GLY A 170 11.66 -13.84 -9.24
N MET A 171 11.16 -15.05 -9.52
CA MET A 171 9.72 -15.35 -9.51
C MET A 171 9.10 -15.11 -8.13
N ARG A 172 9.73 -15.57 -7.07
CA ARG A 172 9.26 -15.41 -5.70
C ARG A 172 9.09 -13.96 -5.28
N LEU A 173 9.86 -13.04 -5.85
CA LEU A 173 9.84 -11.61 -5.51
C LEU A 173 8.87 -10.80 -6.36
N MET A 174 8.14 -11.39 -7.31
CA MET A 174 7.22 -10.66 -8.21
C MET A 174 6.07 -9.97 -7.47
N LYS A 175 5.66 -10.49 -6.33
CA LYS A 175 4.65 -9.84 -5.48
C LYS A 175 4.98 -8.39 -5.10
N LYS A 176 6.26 -8.01 -5.07
CA LYS A 176 6.68 -6.62 -4.82
C LYS A 176 6.27 -5.62 -5.91
N ASP A 177 5.87 -6.12 -7.08
CA ASP A 177 5.47 -5.29 -8.22
C ASP A 177 4.01 -4.76 -8.12
N ILE A 178 3.31 -5.06 -7.04
CA ILE A 178 2.07 -4.39 -6.64
C ILE A 178 2.45 -3.09 -5.95
N HIS A 179 2.55 -2.02 -6.72
CA HIS A 179 2.79 -0.68 -6.19
C HIS A 179 1.55 0.19 -6.43
N LEU A 180 0.63 0.20 -5.49
CA LEU A 180 -0.29 1.32 -5.38
C LEU A 180 0.54 2.54 -4.98
N VAL A 181 0.62 3.52 -5.88
CA VAL A 181 1.27 4.80 -5.59
C VAL A 181 0.37 5.58 -4.64
N ASN A 182 0.60 5.39 -3.36
CA ASN A 182 -0.26 5.93 -2.31
C ASN A 182 0.37 7.13 -1.58
N ARG A 183 1.20 7.94 -2.29
CA ARG A 183 1.97 8.98 -1.61
C ARG A 183 1.35 10.38 -1.58
N HIS A 184 0.27 10.66 -2.32
CA HIS A 184 -0.30 12.01 -2.39
C HIS A 184 -1.83 12.09 -2.52
N VAL A 185 -2.56 11.05 -2.16
CA VAL A 185 -4.03 11.10 -2.19
C VAL A 185 -4.62 11.74 -0.92
N PHE A 186 -3.79 12.08 0.06
CA PHE A 186 -4.26 12.52 1.38
C PHE A 186 -3.63 13.86 1.77
N SER A 187 -4.04 14.92 1.11
CA SER A 187 -3.98 16.27 1.69
C SER A 187 -5.39 16.85 1.71
N PRO A 188 -5.87 17.30 2.90
CA PRO A 188 -7.18 17.92 3.03
C PRO A 188 -7.24 19.23 2.26
#